data_fba3ec9df88d3b113b9ef74f304f2600
#
_entry.id   fba3ec9df88d3b113b9ef74f304f2600
#
_cell.length_a   1.000
_cell.length_b   1.000
_cell.length_c   1.000
_cell.angle_alpha   90.00
_cell.angle_beta   90.00
_cell.angle_gamma   90.00
#
_symmetry.space_group_name_H-M   'P 1'
#
loop_
_entity.id
_entity.type
_entity.pdbx_description
1 polymer ?
#
loop_
_entity_poly.entity_id
_entity_poly.type
_entity_poly.pdbx_seq_one_letter_code
_entity_poly.pdbx_strand_id
1 'polypeptide(L)'
;MLERIQKANDIKKLAPEELPELAQEIRQFLIEKISRTGGHLASNLGVVELTMAIHLVFDLPKDKIIWDVGHQSYTHKILTGRKNGFDDLRKYGGMSGFPKRKESACDAFDTGHSSTSISAGLGYVCARDLQKEDYSVISVIGDGSLTGGMAYEALNNASRLKKNFIIVLNDNHMSISENVGGMSDYLAKLRTADFYTDLKKGVTNMLHNVPVVGDPMIEHIRKTKSSLKQLIVPGMFFEDMGITYLGPIQGHSIPILVRALKEARKIEGPVLLHVLTKKGKGYEPAEEQPDKFHGIGPFQVETGEPEKPKKKDSYTDVFGKVMCDEAARNDKLAAITAAMADGTGLARFRKKYPNRFFDVGIAEEHAVTFAAGLAAGGMKPVFAVYSSFLQRAYDQMIHDVALQNLPVMFAVDRAGLVGNDGETHQGIFDLSYLNSIPNMVIMSPKHKWELADMVRFGISYEGPIAIRYPRGSACDVCPEFRSPIEYGKSEILYEESDIAIIFVGHMFEEALKVREDLKEKGYDCSLINARFIKPLDAKMLDRLTKKHQLIVTIEENVKSGGFGEHVSEYLMRSGADVRVQILALPDDYVEHGNVDVLRKETGLDVESMTAQICKMYETM
;
A
#
# COMPACT_ATOMS: atom_id res chain seq x y z
N MET A 1 -18.07 -26.45 -13.12
CA MET A 1 -16.70 -26.39 -13.65
C MET A 1 -15.65 -26.16 -12.54
N LEU A 2 -15.92 -25.25 -11.63
CA LEU A 2 -14.99 -24.87 -10.55
C LEU A 2 -14.55 -26.05 -9.66
N GLU A 3 -15.41 -27.02 -9.42
CA GLU A 3 -15.09 -28.25 -8.67
C GLU A 3 -14.03 -29.15 -9.34
N ARG A 4 -13.81 -28.99 -10.64
CA ARG A 4 -12.78 -29.74 -11.39
C ARG A 4 -11.38 -29.11 -11.25
N ILE A 5 -11.29 -27.92 -10.66
CA ILE A 5 -10.03 -27.20 -10.41
C ILE A 5 -9.56 -27.52 -8.98
N GLN A 6 -8.64 -28.47 -8.86
CA GLN A 6 -8.11 -28.94 -7.57
C GLN A 6 -6.63 -28.59 -7.37
N LYS A 7 -5.89 -28.32 -8.46
CA LYS A 7 -4.47 -27.97 -8.45
C LYS A 7 -4.07 -27.15 -9.67
N ALA A 8 -2.86 -26.62 -9.64
CA ALA A 8 -2.30 -25.89 -10.78
C ALA A 8 -2.38 -26.71 -12.07
N ASN A 9 -2.64 -26.04 -13.19
CA ASN A 9 -2.77 -26.57 -14.54
C ASN A 9 -4.04 -27.41 -14.80
N ASP A 10 -4.94 -27.63 -13.84
CA ASP A 10 -6.19 -28.35 -14.08
C ASP A 10 -7.10 -27.63 -15.11
N ILE A 11 -7.04 -26.31 -15.18
CA ILE A 11 -7.77 -25.52 -16.18
C ILE A 11 -7.47 -25.97 -17.63
N LYS A 12 -6.26 -26.48 -17.91
CA LYS A 12 -5.85 -26.95 -19.24
C LYS A 12 -6.56 -28.23 -19.68
N LYS A 13 -7.25 -28.91 -18.75
CA LYS A 13 -8.04 -30.12 -19.05
C LYS A 13 -9.47 -29.80 -19.47
N LEU A 14 -9.88 -28.54 -19.38
CA LEU A 14 -11.22 -28.10 -19.78
C LEU A 14 -11.27 -27.85 -21.30
N ALA A 15 -12.42 -28.14 -21.90
CA ALA A 15 -12.67 -27.79 -23.29
C ALA A 15 -12.82 -26.24 -23.42
N PRO A 16 -12.45 -25.67 -24.58
CA PRO A 16 -12.57 -24.21 -24.79
C PRO A 16 -13.98 -23.67 -24.57
N GLU A 17 -14.99 -24.45 -24.83
CA GLU A 17 -16.42 -24.11 -24.68
C GLU A 17 -16.85 -24.03 -23.21
N GLU A 18 -16.12 -24.69 -22.29
CA GLU A 18 -16.38 -24.70 -20.85
C GLU A 18 -15.78 -23.47 -20.14
N LEU A 19 -14.82 -22.79 -20.77
CA LEU A 19 -14.08 -21.69 -20.13
C LEU A 19 -14.95 -20.47 -19.78
N PRO A 20 -15.94 -20.06 -20.61
CA PRO A 20 -16.83 -18.96 -20.24
C PRO A 20 -17.68 -19.27 -19.00
N GLU A 21 -18.15 -20.50 -18.85
CA GLU A 21 -18.90 -20.96 -17.68
C GLU A 21 -18.00 -20.93 -16.43
N LEU A 22 -16.76 -21.44 -16.52
CA LEU A 22 -15.81 -21.37 -15.43
C LEU A 22 -15.54 -19.92 -14.99
N ALA A 23 -15.38 -18.98 -15.93
CA ALA A 23 -15.19 -17.57 -15.61
C ALA A 23 -16.37 -16.98 -14.82
N GLN A 24 -17.59 -17.37 -15.17
CA GLN A 24 -18.79 -16.95 -14.45
C GLN A 24 -18.88 -17.58 -13.05
N GLU A 25 -18.57 -18.87 -12.91
CA GLU A 25 -18.53 -19.55 -11.62
C GLU A 25 -17.46 -18.92 -10.68
N ILE A 26 -16.28 -18.57 -11.20
CA ILE A 26 -15.23 -17.88 -10.43
C ILE A 26 -15.73 -16.52 -9.93
N ARG A 27 -16.40 -15.73 -10.77
CA ARG A 27 -16.96 -14.43 -10.36
C ARG A 27 -17.99 -14.59 -9.25
N GLN A 28 -18.94 -15.51 -9.43
CA GLN A 28 -19.97 -15.76 -8.44
C GLN A 28 -19.37 -16.21 -7.11
N PHE A 29 -18.39 -17.12 -7.17
CA PHE A 29 -17.64 -17.57 -5.99
C PHE A 29 -16.95 -16.41 -5.27
N LEU A 30 -16.26 -15.53 -6.01
CA LEU A 30 -15.57 -14.38 -5.43
C LEU A 30 -16.55 -13.40 -4.77
N ILE A 31 -17.68 -13.09 -5.42
CA ILE A 31 -18.71 -12.21 -4.85
C ILE A 31 -19.25 -12.81 -3.55
N GLU A 32 -19.61 -14.10 -3.55
CA GLU A 32 -20.15 -14.79 -2.38
C GLU A 32 -19.14 -14.83 -1.23
N LYS A 33 -17.89 -15.20 -1.47
CA LYS A 33 -16.89 -15.35 -0.41
C LYS A 33 -16.45 -13.99 0.16
N ILE A 34 -16.17 -13.02 -0.72
CA ILE A 34 -15.69 -11.70 -0.28
C ILE A 34 -16.81 -10.91 0.38
N SER A 35 -18.09 -11.13 0.04
CA SER A 35 -19.19 -10.51 0.78
C SER A 35 -19.18 -10.86 2.27
N ARG A 36 -18.66 -12.03 2.65
CA ARG A 36 -18.59 -12.51 4.04
C ARG A 36 -17.27 -12.19 4.73
N THR A 37 -16.15 -12.31 4.01
CA THR A 37 -14.80 -12.13 4.60
C THR A 37 -14.27 -10.71 4.45
N GLY A 38 -14.81 -9.94 3.51
CA GLY A 38 -14.16 -8.75 2.99
C GLY A 38 -12.98 -9.10 2.09
N GLY A 39 -12.43 -8.12 1.38
CA GLY A 39 -11.29 -8.31 0.50
C GLY A 39 -11.26 -7.35 -0.69
N HIS A 40 -10.43 -7.67 -1.68
CA HIS A 40 -10.22 -6.87 -2.89
C HIS A 40 -11.11 -7.36 -4.03
N LEU A 41 -12.40 -6.98 -4.05
CA LEU A 41 -13.37 -7.55 -4.98
C LEU A 41 -13.23 -7.00 -6.40
N ALA A 42 -13.30 -5.68 -6.57
CA ALA A 42 -13.37 -5.06 -7.90
C ALA A 42 -12.15 -5.38 -8.78
N SER A 43 -10.95 -5.38 -8.19
CA SER A 43 -9.69 -5.69 -8.88
C SER A 43 -9.65 -7.14 -9.36
N ASN A 44 -10.17 -8.09 -8.56
CA ASN A 44 -10.22 -9.50 -8.92
C ASN A 44 -11.25 -9.81 -10.00
N LEU A 45 -12.45 -9.22 -9.93
CA LEU A 45 -13.49 -9.40 -10.94
C LEU A 45 -13.04 -8.91 -12.32
N GLY A 46 -12.19 -7.87 -12.36
CA GLY A 46 -11.66 -7.31 -13.61
C GLY A 46 -10.66 -8.19 -14.34
N VAL A 47 -10.01 -9.16 -13.67
CA VAL A 47 -8.90 -9.93 -14.25
C VAL A 47 -9.15 -11.43 -14.33
N VAL A 48 -10.39 -11.89 -14.22
CA VAL A 48 -10.73 -13.32 -14.24
C VAL A 48 -10.25 -13.96 -15.55
N GLU A 49 -10.66 -13.45 -16.70
CA GLU A 49 -10.28 -14.00 -18.01
C GLU A 49 -8.78 -13.86 -18.28
N LEU A 50 -8.18 -12.74 -17.89
CA LEU A 50 -6.73 -12.52 -18.02
C LEU A 50 -5.96 -13.59 -17.23
N THR A 51 -6.33 -13.82 -15.98
CA THR A 51 -5.68 -14.83 -15.13
C THR A 51 -5.88 -16.23 -15.69
N MET A 52 -7.09 -16.57 -16.13
CA MET A 52 -7.38 -17.85 -16.79
C MET A 52 -6.51 -18.05 -18.04
N ALA A 53 -6.38 -17.02 -18.88
CA ALA A 53 -5.57 -17.08 -20.10
C ALA A 53 -4.09 -17.30 -19.79
N ILE A 54 -3.54 -16.64 -18.76
CA ILE A 54 -2.17 -16.87 -18.30
C ILE A 54 -1.99 -18.34 -17.88
N HIS A 55 -2.91 -18.89 -17.07
CA HIS A 55 -2.86 -20.29 -16.62
C HIS A 55 -3.06 -21.32 -17.75
N LEU A 56 -3.73 -20.95 -18.83
CA LEU A 56 -3.87 -21.80 -20.03
C LEU A 56 -2.60 -21.86 -20.86
N VAL A 57 -1.81 -20.79 -20.88
CA VAL A 57 -0.60 -20.67 -21.72
C VAL A 57 0.66 -21.11 -21.00
N PHE A 58 0.78 -20.85 -19.70
CA PHE A 58 1.99 -21.10 -18.92
C PHE A 58 1.82 -22.26 -17.95
N ASP A 59 2.93 -22.93 -17.61
CA ASP A 59 2.97 -24.11 -16.74
C ASP A 59 3.46 -23.76 -15.34
N LEU A 60 2.56 -23.80 -14.35
CA LEU A 60 2.92 -23.51 -12.95
C LEU A 60 3.20 -24.81 -12.19
N PRO A 61 4.18 -24.79 -11.29
CA PRO A 61 5.03 -23.67 -10.83
C PRO A 61 6.30 -23.47 -11.65
N LYS A 62 6.49 -24.14 -12.82
CA LYS A 62 7.67 -24.00 -13.66
C LYS A 62 7.83 -22.54 -14.10
N ASP A 63 6.85 -22.01 -14.83
CA ASP A 63 6.80 -20.60 -15.23
C ASP A 63 6.51 -19.72 -14.02
N LYS A 64 6.97 -18.46 -14.04
CA LYS A 64 6.88 -17.53 -12.90
C LYS A 64 5.93 -16.39 -13.22
N ILE A 65 4.92 -16.20 -12.39
CA ILE A 65 4.02 -15.05 -12.44
C ILE A 65 4.33 -14.15 -11.25
N ILE A 66 4.63 -12.88 -11.51
CA ILE A 66 4.84 -11.85 -10.49
C ILE A 66 3.69 -10.85 -10.59
N TRP A 67 2.87 -10.79 -9.55
CA TRP A 67 1.74 -9.87 -9.47
C TRP A 67 2.21 -8.55 -8.86
N ASP A 68 1.97 -7.43 -9.54
CA ASP A 68 2.19 -6.12 -8.95
C ASP A 68 1.11 -5.83 -7.90
N VAL A 69 1.48 -5.37 -6.72
CA VAL A 69 0.62 -5.32 -5.54
C VAL A 69 0.14 -6.71 -5.11
N GLY A 70 -0.47 -7.47 -6.00
CA GLY A 70 -0.97 -8.82 -5.78
C GLY A 70 -2.39 -8.92 -5.23
N HIS A 71 -3.06 -7.79 -4.99
CA HIS A 71 -4.46 -7.76 -4.52
C HIS A 71 -5.46 -8.33 -5.54
N GLN A 72 -5.08 -8.47 -6.81
CA GLN A 72 -5.87 -9.04 -7.91
C GLN A 72 -5.59 -10.55 -8.15
N SER A 73 -4.96 -11.26 -7.21
CA SER A 73 -4.48 -12.63 -7.39
C SER A 73 -5.46 -13.73 -6.94
N TYR A 74 -6.70 -13.39 -6.59
CA TYR A 74 -7.63 -14.39 -6.04
C TYR A 74 -8.01 -15.48 -7.05
N THR A 75 -8.21 -15.12 -8.32
CA THR A 75 -8.40 -16.11 -9.39
C THR A 75 -7.18 -17.01 -9.54
N HIS A 76 -5.96 -16.50 -9.39
CA HIS A 76 -4.74 -17.30 -9.36
C HIS A 76 -4.73 -18.30 -8.20
N LYS A 77 -5.13 -17.86 -6.98
CA LYS A 77 -5.27 -18.76 -5.82
C LYS A 77 -6.28 -19.88 -6.08
N ILE A 78 -7.43 -19.55 -6.68
CA ILE A 78 -8.46 -20.54 -7.07
C ILE A 78 -7.87 -21.55 -8.05
N LEU A 79 -7.24 -21.08 -9.14
CA LEU A 79 -6.71 -21.92 -10.22
C LEU A 79 -5.47 -22.75 -9.78
N THR A 80 -4.90 -22.46 -8.64
CA THR A 80 -3.81 -23.24 -8.01
C THR A 80 -4.29 -24.16 -6.89
N GLY A 81 -5.62 -24.36 -6.75
CA GLY A 81 -6.22 -25.34 -5.85
C GLY A 81 -6.52 -24.85 -4.44
N ARG A 82 -6.45 -23.52 -4.18
CA ARG A 82 -6.65 -22.93 -2.86
C ARG A 82 -8.07 -22.40 -2.60
N LYS A 83 -9.05 -22.83 -3.38
CA LYS A 83 -10.43 -22.38 -3.28
C LYS A 83 -11.02 -22.51 -1.86
N ASN A 84 -10.66 -23.57 -1.13
CA ASN A 84 -11.18 -23.82 0.22
C ASN A 84 -10.63 -22.82 1.28
N GLY A 85 -9.51 -22.18 1.02
CA GLY A 85 -8.95 -21.16 1.91
C GLY A 85 -9.73 -19.84 1.94
N PHE A 86 -10.70 -19.65 1.04
CA PHE A 86 -11.47 -18.40 0.99
C PHE A 86 -12.44 -18.20 2.16
N ASP A 87 -12.77 -19.25 2.92
CA ASP A 87 -13.58 -19.12 4.14
C ASP A 87 -12.81 -18.44 5.28
N ASP A 88 -11.47 -18.53 5.23
CA ASP A 88 -10.56 -17.90 6.19
C ASP A 88 -9.62 -16.88 5.52
N LEU A 89 -10.05 -16.32 4.38
CA LEU A 89 -9.32 -15.27 3.69
C LEU A 89 -9.11 -14.05 4.60
N ARG A 90 -7.85 -13.64 4.77
CA ARG A 90 -7.44 -12.47 5.58
C ARG A 90 -7.74 -12.58 7.08
N LYS A 91 -8.06 -13.77 7.60
CA LYS A 91 -8.14 -14.07 9.03
C LYS A 91 -6.79 -14.59 9.53
N TYR A 92 -6.48 -14.38 10.79
CA TYR A 92 -5.25 -14.89 11.41
C TYR A 92 -5.13 -16.40 11.24
N GLY A 93 -3.93 -16.85 10.80
CA GLY A 93 -3.69 -18.27 10.47
C GLY A 93 -4.39 -18.78 9.20
N GLY A 94 -5.19 -17.94 8.52
CA GLY A 94 -5.86 -18.27 7.27
C GLY A 94 -5.08 -17.85 6.02
N MET A 95 -5.76 -17.85 4.87
CA MET A 95 -5.16 -17.48 3.59
C MET A 95 -4.97 -15.97 3.46
N SER A 96 -3.77 -15.52 3.03
CA SER A 96 -3.47 -14.12 2.77
C SER A 96 -4.27 -13.53 1.61
N GLY A 97 -4.57 -12.23 1.68
CA GLY A 97 -5.12 -11.45 0.57
C GLY A 97 -4.15 -11.15 -0.57
N PHE A 98 -2.88 -11.57 -0.45
CA PHE A 98 -1.80 -11.36 -1.41
C PHE A 98 -1.09 -12.68 -1.72
N PRO A 99 -0.32 -12.78 -2.81
CA PRO A 99 0.54 -13.92 -3.07
C PRO A 99 1.56 -14.11 -1.95
N LYS A 100 1.75 -15.37 -1.53
CA LYS A 100 2.70 -15.75 -0.48
C LYS A 100 3.42 -17.04 -0.87
N ARG A 101 4.74 -16.99 -0.96
CA ARG A 101 5.59 -18.17 -1.27
C ARG A 101 5.41 -19.29 -0.25
N LYS A 102 5.11 -18.94 1.01
CA LYS A 102 4.82 -19.91 2.06
C LYS A 102 3.49 -20.66 1.88
N GLU A 103 2.53 -20.08 1.13
CA GLU A 103 1.24 -20.71 0.85
C GLU A 103 1.28 -21.66 -0.35
N SER A 104 2.07 -21.32 -1.38
CA SER A 104 2.11 -22.10 -2.61
C SER A 104 3.40 -21.91 -3.40
N ALA A 105 3.92 -22.99 -3.98
CA ALA A 105 5.03 -22.93 -4.93
C ALA A 105 4.68 -22.18 -6.23
N CYS A 106 3.39 -21.95 -6.49
CA CYS A 106 2.91 -21.16 -7.63
C CYS A 106 2.99 -19.64 -7.38
N ASP A 107 3.15 -19.20 -6.14
CA ASP A 107 3.38 -17.80 -5.79
C ASP A 107 4.90 -17.52 -5.87
N ALA A 108 5.34 -17.01 -7.01
CA ALA A 108 6.78 -16.84 -7.26
C ALA A 108 7.42 -15.78 -6.36
N PHE A 109 6.66 -14.75 -5.96
CA PHE A 109 7.17 -13.61 -5.18
C PHE A 109 6.10 -13.08 -4.23
N ASP A 110 6.47 -12.77 -2.99
CA ASP A 110 5.59 -12.11 -2.03
C ASP A 110 5.42 -10.65 -2.42
N THR A 111 4.18 -10.19 -2.54
CA THR A 111 3.87 -8.84 -2.97
C THR A 111 2.86 -8.17 -2.05
N GLY A 112 2.70 -6.86 -2.16
CA GLY A 112 1.77 -6.04 -1.37
C GLY A 112 1.87 -4.57 -1.78
N HIS A 113 3.07 -4.08 -2.06
CA HIS A 113 3.32 -2.73 -2.56
C HIS A 113 3.39 -2.70 -4.09
N SER A 114 3.05 -1.54 -4.67
CA SER A 114 3.01 -1.31 -6.11
C SER A 114 4.40 -1.18 -6.75
N SER A 115 4.43 -1.27 -8.07
CA SER A 115 5.56 -0.90 -8.94
C SER A 115 6.81 -1.79 -8.84
N THR A 116 6.73 -2.93 -8.12
CA THR A 116 7.87 -3.84 -7.88
C THR A 116 7.95 -5.01 -8.85
N SER A 117 6.85 -5.36 -9.53
CA SER A 117 6.72 -6.60 -10.30
C SER A 117 7.69 -6.69 -11.48
N ILE A 118 7.93 -5.58 -12.17
CA ILE A 118 8.84 -5.56 -13.34
C ILE A 118 10.29 -5.79 -12.86
N SER A 119 10.70 -5.13 -11.78
CA SER A 119 12.04 -5.33 -11.19
C SER A 119 12.25 -6.77 -10.72
N ALA A 120 11.29 -7.32 -9.96
CA ALA A 120 11.37 -8.69 -9.48
C ALA A 120 11.35 -9.70 -10.64
N GLY A 121 10.49 -9.46 -11.65
CA GLY A 121 10.44 -10.28 -12.87
C GLY A 121 11.73 -10.26 -13.65
N LEU A 122 12.36 -9.09 -13.82
CA LEU A 122 13.64 -8.97 -14.48
C LEU A 122 14.74 -9.71 -13.72
N GLY A 123 14.70 -9.69 -12.38
CA GLY A 123 15.59 -10.51 -11.54
C GLY A 123 15.42 -12.00 -11.81
N TYR A 124 14.19 -12.51 -11.90
CA TYR A 124 13.91 -13.90 -12.29
C TYR A 124 14.42 -14.25 -13.67
N VAL A 125 14.25 -13.36 -14.65
CA VAL A 125 14.76 -13.53 -16.02
C VAL A 125 16.28 -13.66 -16.02
N CYS A 126 16.97 -12.79 -15.31
CA CYS A 126 18.43 -12.87 -15.20
C CYS A 126 18.89 -14.16 -14.50
N ALA A 127 18.23 -14.54 -13.40
CA ALA A 127 18.53 -15.79 -12.68
C ALA A 127 18.35 -17.02 -13.57
N ARG A 128 17.23 -17.10 -14.31
CA ARG A 128 16.95 -18.15 -15.31
C ARG A 128 18.10 -18.30 -16.29
N ASP A 129 18.51 -17.20 -16.90
CA ASP A 129 19.53 -17.21 -17.94
C ASP A 129 20.92 -17.61 -17.39
N LEU A 130 21.28 -17.13 -16.19
CA LEU A 130 22.52 -17.48 -15.50
C LEU A 130 22.56 -18.96 -15.11
N GLN A 131 21.41 -19.52 -14.68
CA GLN A 131 21.26 -20.93 -14.33
C GLN A 131 21.04 -21.82 -15.54
N LYS A 132 20.88 -21.25 -16.73
CA LYS A 132 20.55 -21.96 -17.98
C LYS A 132 19.26 -22.77 -17.90
N GLU A 133 18.29 -22.25 -17.16
CA GLU A 133 16.95 -22.83 -17.04
C GLU A 133 16.04 -22.33 -18.16
N ASP A 134 14.95 -23.09 -18.40
CA ASP A 134 13.96 -22.80 -19.43
C ASP A 134 12.56 -22.67 -18.79
N TYR A 135 12.23 -21.44 -18.37
CA TYR A 135 10.89 -21.06 -17.94
C TYR A 135 10.55 -19.63 -18.37
N SER A 136 9.26 -19.39 -18.55
CA SER A 136 8.78 -18.04 -18.85
C SER A 136 8.62 -17.21 -17.55
N VAL A 137 8.81 -15.89 -17.68
CA VAL A 137 8.57 -14.94 -16.58
C VAL A 137 7.55 -13.91 -17.05
N ILE A 138 6.49 -13.76 -16.27
CA ILE A 138 5.37 -12.88 -16.55
C ILE A 138 5.18 -11.93 -15.36
N SER A 139 5.34 -10.63 -15.57
CA SER A 139 4.94 -9.61 -14.59
C SER A 139 3.61 -9.00 -14.99
N VAL A 140 2.65 -8.99 -14.06
CA VAL A 140 1.33 -8.38 -14.27
C VAL A 140 1.27 -7.10 -13.47
N ILE A 141 1.25 -5.96 -14.15
CA ILE A 141 1.24 -4.62 -13.55
C ILE A 141 -0.01 -3.85 -13.94
N GLY A 142 -0.62 -3.15 -12.98
CA GLY A 142 -1.72 -2.23 -13.24
C GLY A 142 -1.24 -0.88 -13.79
N ASP A 143 -2.11 -0.20 -14.52
CA ASP A 143 -1.87 1.14 -15.07
C ASP A 143 -1.55 2.18 -13.97
N GLY A 144 -2.20 2.09 -12.80
CA GLY A 144 -1.87 2.91 -11.64
C GLY A 144 -0.46 2.65 -11.11
N SER A 145 -0.06 1.37 -10.98
CA SER A 145 1.28 0.99 -10.52
C SER A 145 2.39 1.37 -11.50
N LEU A 146 2.06 1.49 -12.78
CA LEU A 146 3.02 1.94 -13.80
C LEU A 146 3.42 3.41 -13.62
N THR A 147 2.71 4.20 -12.81
CA THR A 147 3.08 5.59 -12.51
C THR A 147 4.23 5.73 -11.52
N GLY A 148 4.59 4.67 -10.80
CA GLY A 148 5.69 4.68 -9.84
C GLY A 148 7.08 4.67 -10.49
N GLY A 149 8.04 5.41 -9.91
CA GLY A 149 9.40 5.58 -10.44
C GLY A 149 10.13 4.26 -10.68
N MET A 150 10.04 3.31 -9.74
CA MET A 150 10.67 1.99 -9.85
C MET A 150 10.23 1.20 -11.10
N ALA A 151 8.98 1.36 -11.55
CA ALA A 151 8.51 0.74 -12.79
C ALA A 151 9.27 1.27 -14.01
N TYR A 152 9.54 2.58 -14.08
CA TYR A 152 10.34 3.19 -15.16
C TYR A 152 11.81 2.77 -15.10
N GLU A 153 12.39 2.71 -13.92
CA GLU A 153 13.77 2.20 -13.72
C GLU A 153 13.89 0.76 -14.23
N ALA A 154 12.91 -0.08 -13.91
CA ALA A 154 12.87 -1.46 -14.36
C ALA A 154 12.66 -1.59 -15.86
N LEU A 155 11.78 -0.81 -16.48
CA LEU A 155 11.57 -0.77 -17.93
C LEU A 155 12.85 -0.31 -18.66
N ASN A 156 13.50 0.74 -18.17
CA ASN A 156 14.76 1.23 -18.70
C ASN A 156 15.86 0.15 -18.68
N ASN A 157 15.95 -0.61 -17.59
CA ASN A 157 16.91 -1.69 -17.46
C ASN A 157 16.54 -2.92 -18.32
N ALA A 158 15.26 -3.28 -18.40
CA ALA A 158 14.76 -4.38 -19.24
C ALA A 158 15.09 -4.15 -20.73
N SER A 159 14.92 -2.91 -21.21
CA SER A 159 15.23 -2.53 -22.59
C SER A 159 16.73 -2.70 -22.92
N ARG A 160 17.61 -2.42 -21.95
CA ARG A 160 19.06 -2.60 -22.10
C ARG A 160 19.46 -4.07 -22.12
N LEU A 161 18.88 -4.89 -21.24
CA LEU A 161 19.24 -6.29 -21.08
C LEU A 161 18.72 -7.18 -22.23
N LYS A 162 17.65 -6.78 -22.91
CA LYS A 162 17.05 -7.47 -24.08
C LYS A 162 16.79 -8.96 -23.85
N LYS A 163 16.33 -9.30 -22.64
CA LYS A 163 16.01 -10.69 -22.25
C LYS A 163 14.54 -10.99 -22.52
N ASN A 164 14.21 -12.27 -22.78
CA ASN A 164 12.83 -12.71 -22.97
C ASN A 164 12.03 -12.55 -21.67
N PHE A 165 11.17 -11.54 -21.66
CA PHE A 165 10.39 -11.12 -20.50
C PHE A 165 9.02 -10.59 -20.93
N ILE A 166 7.95 -11.08 -20.34
CA ILE A 166 6.60 -10.66 -20.65
C ILE A 166 6.08 -9.75 -19.54
N ILE A 167 5.74 -8.53 -19.89
CA ILE A 167 5.12 -7.54 -19.00
C ILE A 167 3.68 -7.37 -19.47
N VAL A 168 2.72 -7.78 -18.65
CA VAL A 168 1.29 -7.60 -18.91
C VAL A 168 0.83 -6.33 -18.22
N LEU A 169 0.55 -5.29 -19.00
CA LEU A 169 -0.07 -4.06 -18.51
C LEU A 169 -1.59 -4.24 -18.49
N ASN A 170 -2.14 -4.40 -17.29
CA ASN A 170 -3.57 -4.44 -17.05
C ASN A 170 -4.12 -3.01 -16.89
N ASP A 171 -4.73 -2.49 -17.92
CA ASP A 171 -5.25 -1.13 -17.97
C ASP A 171 -6.78 -1.12 -17.78
N ASN A 172 -7.21 -0.51 -16.66
CA ASN A 172 -8.61 -0.35 -16.32
C ASN A 172 -8.98 1.08 -15.92
N HIS A 173 -8.14 2.06 -16.20
CA HIS A 173 -8.26 3.49 -15.91
C HIS A 173 -8.14 3.88 -14.42
N MET A 174 -7.89 2.93 -13.52
CA MET A 174 -8.01 3.18 -12.08
C MET A 174 -6.88 2.52 -11.29
N SER A 175 -6.38 3.29 -10.32
CA SER A 175 -5.70 2.77 -9.15
C SER A 175 -6.73 2.52 -8.01
N ILE A 176 -6.58 3.14 -6.85
CA ILE A 176 -7.67 3.25 -5.84
C ILE A 176 -8.70 4.26 -6.36
N SER A 177 -8.26 5.41 -6.88
CA SER A 177 -9.04 6.43 -7.60
C SER A 177 -8.68 6.46 -9.10
N GLU A 178 -9.26 7.37 -9.86
CA GLU A 178 -8.85 7.60 -11.25
C GLU A 178 -7.36 7.95 -11.32
N ASN A 179 -6.67 7.41 -12.32
CA ASN A 179 -5.26 7.67 -12.52
C ASN A 179 -5.02 9.11 -12.99
N VAL A 180 -3.91 9.69 -12.55
CA VAL A 180 -3.53 11.07 -12.86
C VAL A 180 -2.20 11.13 -13.64
N GLY A 181 -1.99 12.23 -14.37
CA GLY A 181 -0.73 12.56 -15.01
C GLY A 181 -0.57 12.07 -16.44
N GLY A 182 0.53 12.50 -17.08
CA GLY A 182 0.78 12.32 -18.51
C GLY A 182 0.83 10.87 -18.99
N MET A 183 1.21 9.91 -18.14
CA MET A 183 1.14 8.49 -18.50
C MET A 183 -0.30 8.00 -18.62
N SER A 184 -1.19 8.44 -17.73
CA SER A 184 -2.61 8.12 -17.82
C SER A 184 -3.22 8.70 -19.11
N ASP A 185 -2.87 9.94 -19.46
CA ASP A 185 -3.30 10.57 -20.73
C ASP A 185 -2.74 9.84 -21.94
N TYR A 186 -1.49 9.38 -21.87
CA TYR A 186 -0.86 8.61 -22.93
C TYR A 186 -1.57 7.26 -23.13
N LEU A 187 -1.84 6.51 -22.07
CA LEU A 187 -2.60 5.27 -22.14
C LEU A 187 -4.04 5.51 -22.63
N ALA A 188 -4.68 6.62 -22.24
CA ALA A 188 -6.00 7.00 -22.75
C ALA A 188 -5.99 7.18 -24.28
N LYS A 189 -4.96 7.81 -24.84
CA LYS A 189 -4.80 7.95 -26.31
C LYS A 189 -4.59 6.59 -26.98
N LEU A 190 -3.84 5.67 -26.36
CA LEU A 190 -3.67 4.31 -26.89
C LEU A 190 -4.99 3.53 -26.98
N ARG A 191 -5.89 3.72 -26.01
CA ARG A 191 -7.20 3.06 -25.97
C ARG A 191 -8.15 3.52 -27.05
N THR A 192 -8.12 4.81 -27.38
CA THR A 192 -9.04 5.44 -28.36
C THR A 192 -8.59 5.29 -29.81
N ALA A 193 -7.42 4.73 -30.05
CA ALA A 193 -6.88 4.55 -31.38
C ALA A 193 -7.50 3.34 -32.13
N ASP A 194 -8.81 3.34 -32.35
CA ASP A 194 -9.49 2.49 -33.37
C ASP A 194 -8.81 2.61 -34.76
N PHE A 195 -8.18 3.72 -34.99
CA PHE A 195 -7.36 4.04 -36.15
C PHE A 195 -6.15 3.11 -36.36
N TYR A 196 -5.63 2.47 -35.30
CA TYR A 196 -4.46 1.57 -35.39
C TYR A 196 -4.81 0.27 -36.10
N THR A 197 -5.99 -0.29 -35.88
CA THR A 197 -6.43 -1.55 -36.49
C THR A 197 -6.74 -1.35 -37.97
N ASP A 198 -7.29 -0.23 -38.34
CA ASP A 198 -7.63 0.07 -39.74
C ASP A 198 -6.43 0.54 -40.57
N LEU A 199 -5.51 1.29 -39.96
CA LEU A 199 -4.24 1.67 -40.62
C LEU A 199 -3.33 0.45 -40.83
N LYS A 200 -3.24 -0.48 -39.86
CA LYS A 200 -2.46 -1.71 -39.99
C LYS A 200 -3.02 -2.63 -41.07
N LYS A 201 -4.33 -2.72 -41.22
CA LYS A 201 -5.00 -3.42 -42.34
C LYS A 201 -4.73 -2.72 -43.68
N GLY A 202 -4.85 -1.39 -43.72
CA GLY A 202 -4.59 -0.59 -44.91
C GLY A 202 -3.14 -0.69 -45.40
N VAL A 203 -2.18 -0.57 -44.50
CA VAL A 203 -0.74 -0.65 -44.81
C VAL A 203 -0.33 -2.09 -45.18
N THR A 204 -0.89 -3.11 -44.52
CA THR A 204 -0.60 -4.54 -44.89
C THR A 204 -1.18 -4.86 -46.26
N ASN A 205 -2.37 -4.37 -46.58
CA ASN A 205 -2.96 -4.55 -47.90
C ASN A 205 -2.26 -3.76 -49.02
N MET A 206 -1.73 -2.57 -48.71
CA MET A 206 -0.91 -1.80 -49.67
C MET A 206 0.42 -2.48 -49.97
N LEU A 207 1.04 -3.14 -48.98
CA LEU A 207 2.33 -3.85 -49.13
C LEU A 207 2.19 -5.20 -49.87
N HIS A 208 1.02 -5.86 -49.82
CA HIS A 208 0.78 -7.05 -50.61
C HIS A 208 0.55 -6.76 -52.09
N ASN A 209 0.25 -5.52 -52.48
CA ASN A 209 -0.05 -5.13 -53.86
C ASN A 209 1.11 -4.41 -54.58
N VAL A 210 2.32 -4.36 -53.98
CA VAL A 210 3.52 -3.74 -54.65
C VAL A 210 4.39 -4.85 -55.21
N PRO A 211 4.70 -4.86 -56.53
CA PRO A 211 5.65 -5.81 -57.12
C PRO A 211 7.04 -5.61 -56.55
N VAL A 212 7.76 -6.71 -56.37
CA VAL A 212 9.09 -6.88 -55.79
C VAL A 212 10.05 -5.75 -56.13
N VAL A 213 10.48 -4.99 -55.09
CA VAL A 213 11.55 -3.98 -55.18
C VAL A 213 12.58 -4.32 -54.10
N GLY A 214 13.87 -4.28 -54.51
CA GLY A 214 15.01 -4.85 -53.79
C GLY A 214 15.37 -4.21 -52.44
N ASP A 215 16.22 -4.91 -51.69
CA ASP A 215 16.60 -4.70 -50.28
C ASP A 215 16.98 -3.26 -49.80
N PRO A 216 17.63 -2.39 -50.62
CA PRO A 216 17.96 -1.02 -50.16
C PRO A 216 16.75 -0.11 -49.95
N MET A 217 15.67 -0.38 -50.69
CA MET A 217 14.42 0.40 -50.61
C MET A 217 13.57 -0.01 -49.41
N ILE A 218 13.72 -1.24 -48.95
CA ILE A 218 13.05 -1.76 -47.73
C ILE A 218 13.61 -1.06 -46.47
N GLU A 219 14.90 -0.78 -46.44
CA GLU A 219 15.52 -0.07 -45.31
C GLU A 219 15.14 1.42 -45.28
N HIS A 220 15.00 2.04 -46.45
CA HIS A 220 14.53 3.41 -46.59
C HIS A 220 13.02 3.53 -46.24
N ILE A 221 12.21 2.57 -46.66
CA ILE A 221 10.77 2.46 -46.30
C ILE A 221 10.61 2.15 -44.80
N ARG A 222 11.49 1.37 -44.17
CA ARG A 222 11.52 1.16 -42.72
C ARG A 222 11.80 2.46 -41.96
N LYS A 223 12.79 3.27 -42.37
CA LYS A 223 13.08 4.57 -41.76
C LYS A 223 11.97 5.59 -42.01
N THR A 224 11.39 5.64 -43.20
CA THR A 224 10.25 6.52 -43.54
C THR A 224 8.96 6.08 -42.84
N LYS A 225 8.74 4.76 -42.67
CA LYS A 225 7.63 4.20 -41.87
C LYS A 225 7.77 4.55 -40.40
N SER A 226 8.96 4.50 -39.84
CA SER A 226 9.21 4.91 -38.46
C SER A 226 8.89 6.39 -38.25
N SER A 227 9.29 7.25 -39.18
CA SER A 227 9.03 8.70 -39.11
C SER A 227 7.55 9.09 -39.36
N LEU A 228 6.86 8.39 -40.27
CA LEU A 228 5.41 8.53 -40.44
C LEU A 228 4.61 7.94 -39.27
N LYS A 229 5.08 6.84 -38.69
CA LYS A 229 4.54 6.27 -37.45
C LYS A 229 4.65 7.24 -36.27
N GLN A 230 5.78 7.96 -36.16
CA GLN A 230 6.00 8.95 -35.10
C GLN A 230 5.02 10.13 -35.16
N LEU A 231 4.50 10.46 -36.35
CA LEU A 231 3.54 11.57 -36.53
C LEU A 231 2.09 11.18 -36.30
N ILE A 232 1.74 9.89 -36.29
CA ILE A 232 0.34 9.45 -36.42
C ILE A 232 -0.08 8.38 -35.36
N VAL A 233 0.85 7.65 -34.71
CA VAL A 233 0.50 6.50 -33.86
C VAL A 233 0.96 6.69 -32.41
N PRO A 234 0.04 6.81 -31.45
CA PRO A 234 0.36 6.65 -30.02
C PRO A 234 0.79 5.21 -29.75
N GLY A 235 1.91 4.97 -29.10
CA GLY A 235 2.41 3.61 -28.78
C GLY A 235 3.92 3.51 -28.81
N MET A 236 4.57 4.53 -29.32
CA MET A 236 6.02 4.54 -29.57
C MET A 236 6.88 4.66 -28.33
N PHE A 237 6.37 5.15 -27.20
CA PHE A 237 7.19 5.32 -25.99
C PHE A 237 7.89 4.01 -25.58
N PHE A 238 7.17 2.89 -25.53
CA PHE A 238 7.75 1.61 -25.17
C PHE A 238 8.65 1.04 -26.28
N GLU A 239 8.25 1.21 -27.55
CA GLU A 239 9.04 0.76 -28.70
C GLU A 239 10.33 1.59 -28.84
N ASP A 240 10.28 2.90 -28.60
CA ASP A 240 11.46 3.78 -28.60
C ASP A 240 12.42 3.44 -27.45
N MET A 241 11.90 2.94 -26.33
CA MET A 241 12.71 2.36 -25.26
C MET A 241 13.28 0.98 -25.62
N GLY A 242 12.90 0.35 -26.73
CA GLY A 242 13.34 -1.00 -27.10
C GLY A 242 12.55 -2.15 -26.50
N ILE A 243 11.32 -1.88 -26.04
CA ILE A 243 10.37 -2.87 -25.55
C ILE A 243 9.30 -3.10 -26.63
N THR A 244 9.12 -4.33 -27.06
CA THR A 244 8.09 -4.65 -28.05
C THR A 244 6.70 -4.43 -27.47
N TYR A 245 5.91 -3.57 -28.10
CA TYR A 245 4.55 -3.28 -27.67
C TYR A 245 3.51 -4.12 -28.45
N LEU A 246 2.67 -4.86 -27.72
CA LEU A 246 1.52 -5.61 -28.24
C LEU A 246 0.23 -5.07 -27.61
N GLY A 247 -0.66 -4.56 -28.41
CA GLY A 247 -1.95 -4.09 -27.90
C GLY A 247 -2.43 -2.78 -28.50
N PRO A 248 -3.46 -2.14 -27.90
CA PRO A 248 -4.26 -2.70 -26.80
C PRO A 248 -5.15 -3.86 -27.22
N ILE A 249 -5.37 -4.83 -26.33
CA ILE A 249 -6.21 -6.00 -26.61
C ILE A 249 -7.36 -6.13 -25.59
N GLN A 250 -8.45 -6.76 -26.03
CA GLN A 250 -9.63 -6.97 -25.19
C GLN A 250 -9.36 -7.98 -24.08
N GLY A 251 -9.41 -7.54 -22.82
CA GLY A 251 -9.05 -8.31 -21.64
C GLY A 251 -10.13 -9.29 -21.13
N HIS A 252 -11.33 -9.27 -21.72
CA HIS A 252 -12.43 -10.16 -21.33
C HIS A 252 -12.73 -11.24 -22.37
N SER A 253 -11.82 -11.48 -23.32
CA SER A 253 -11.92 -12.55 -24.32
C SER A 253 -10.78 -13.55 -24.15
N ILE A 254 -11.06 -14.69 -23.54
CA ILE A 254 -10.06 -15.75 -23.31
C ILE A 254 -9.35 -16.17 -24.60
N PRO A 255 -10.03 -16.40 -25.74
CA PRO A 255 -9.35 -16.78 -26.99
C PRO A 255 -8.37 -15.73 -27.50
N ILE A 256 -8.72 -14.43 -27.40
CA ILE A 256 -7.86 -13.32 -27.82
C ILE A 256 -6.63 -13.25 -26.90
N LEU A 257 -6.83 -13.32 -25.58
CA LEU A 257 -5.78 -13.30 -24.58
C LEU A 257 -4.80 -14.47 -24.74
N VAL A 258 -5.31 -15.69 -24.89
CA VAL A 258 -4.48 -16.89 -25.11
C VAL A 258 -3.64 -16.75 -26.37
N ARG A 259 -4.22 -16.26 -27.48
CA ARG A 259 -3.47 -16.02 -28.71
C ARG A 259 -2.37 -14.98 -28.51
N ALA A 260 -2.69 -13.84 -27.89
CA ALA A 260 -1.73 -12.76 -27.65
C ALA A 260 -0.58 -13.19 -26.72
N LEU A 261 -0.86 -13.94 -25.65
CA LEU A 261 0.16 -14.48 -24.73
C LEU A 261 1.06 -15.51 -25.43
N LYS A 262 0.50 -16.37 -26.31
CA LYS A 262 1.30 -17.29 -27.11
C LYS A 262 2.22 -16.57 -28.10
N GLU A 263 1.77 -15.48 -28.71
CA GLU A 263 2.62 -14.66 -29.59
C GLU A 263 3.68 -13.91 -28.77
N ALA A 264 3.33 -13.31 -27.62
CA ALA A 264 4.29 -12.65 -26.74
C ALA A 264 5.42 -13.61 -26.29
N ARG A 265 5.10 -14.87 -26.01
CA ARG A 265 6.08 -15.90 -25.61
C ARG A 265 7.13 -16.20 -26.70
N LYS A 266 6.82 -15.99 -27.99
CA LYS A 266 7.71 -16.26 -29.12
C LYS A 266 8.67 -15.11 -29.43
N ILE A 267 8.39 -13.92 -28.91
CA ILE A 267 9.17 -12.71 -29.19
C ILE A 267 10.46 -12.74 -28.38
N GLU A 268 11.57 -12.54 -29.06
CA GLU A 268 12.86 -12.36 -28.42
C GLU A 268 12.97 -10.94 -27.83
N GLY A 269 13.35 -10.85 -26.56
CA GLY A 269 13.45 -9.60 -25.83
C GLY A 269 12.24 -9.28 -24.93
N PRO A 270 12.22 -8.09 -24.32
CA PRO A 270 11.11 -7.67 -23.46
C PRO A 270 9.88 -7.28 -24.29
N VAL A 271 8.71 -7.77 -23.83
CA VAL A 271 7.42 -7.50 -24.47
C VAL A 271 6.48 -6.87 -23.44
N LEU A 272 5.83 -5.77 -23.79
CA LEU A 272 4.73 -5.20 -23.05
C LEU A 272 3.41 -5.53 -23.77
N LEU A 273 2.61 -6.39 -23.13
CA LEU A 273 1.28 -6.77 -23.58
C LEU A 273 0.24 -5.88 -22.89
N HIS A 274 -0.35 -4.94 -23.62
CA HIS A 274 -1.34 -4.00 -23.11
C HIS A 274 -2.74 -4.60 -23.20
N VAL A 275 -3.38 -4.81 -22.06
CA VAL A 275 -4.68 -5.49 -21.92
C VAL A 275 -5.70 -4.54 -21.29
N LEU A 276 -6.81 -4.31 -21.98
CA LEU A 276 -7.91 -3.48 -21.49
C LEU A 276 -8.92 -4.31 -20.71
N THR A 277 -9.12 -3.96 -19.44
CA THR A 277 -10.10 -4.64 -18.56
C THR A 277 -11.09 -3.65 -17.96
N LYS A 278 -12.15 -4.17 -17.35
CA LYS A 278 -13.12 -3.39 -16.59
C LYS A 278 -13.10 -3.82 -15.13
N LYS A 279 -12.72 -2.91 -14.23
CA LYS A 279 -12.71 -3.14 -12.80
C LYS A 279 -14.13 -3.43 -12.30
N GLY A 280 -14.33 -4.44 -11.45
CA GLY A 280 -15.66 -4.84 -10.96
C GLY A 280 -16.51 -5.67 -11.92
N LYS A 281 -15.97 -6.10 -13.08
CA LYS A 281 -16.68 -6.80 -14.16
C LYS A 281 -17.60 -7.92 -13.68
N GLY A 282 -18.91 -7.79 -14.05
CA GLY A 282 -19.94 -8.78 -13.77
C GLY A 282 -20.62 -8.66 -12.40
N TYR A 283 -20.35 -7.55 -11.68
CA TYR A 283 -21.08 -7.16 -10.47
C TYR A 283 -21.37 -5.67 -10.50
N GLU A 284 -22.61 -5.29 -10.81
CA GLU A 284 -23.02 -3.92 -11.08
C GLU A 284 -22.58 -2.91 -10.01
N PRO A 285 -22.77 -3.17 -8.67
CA PRO A 285 -22.30 -2.22 -7.66
C PRO A 285 -20.79 -1.97 -7.69
N ALA A 286 -19.98 -2.97 -8.07
CA ALA A 286 -18.53 -2.82 -8.18
C ALA A 286 -18.09 -2.21 -9.52
N GLU A 287 -18.90 -2.30 -10.56
CA GLU A 287 -18.66 -1.59 -11.82
C GLU A 287 -18.96 -0.09 -11.72
N GLU A 288 -19.98 0.27 -10.91
CA GLU A 288 -20.39 1.66 -10.69
C GLU A 288 -19.52 2.39 -9.65
N GLN A 289 -19.07 1.68 -8.60
CA GLN A 289 -18.26 2.21 -7.50
C GLN A 289 -16.99 1.36 -7.26
N PRO A 290 -16.09 1.26 -8.23
CA PRO A 290 -14.93 0.37 -8.14
C PRO A 290 -13.93 0.76 -7.05
N ASP A 291 -13.90 2.01 -6.63
CA ASP A 291 -13.14 2.52 -5.48
C ASP A 291 -13.65 1.96 -4.15
N LYS A 292 -14.96 1.94 -3.92
CA LYS A 292 -15.60 1.32 -2.73
C LYS A 292 -15.24 -0.17 -2.62
N PHE A 293 -15.21 -0.88 -3.74
CA PHE A 293 -14.92 -2.32 -3.82
C PHE A 293 -13.44 -2.64 -4.06
N HIS A 294 -12.56 -1.63 -4.03
CA HIS A 294 -11.11 -1.87 -4.10
C HIS A 294 -10.61 -2.63 -2.86
N GLY A 295 -11.09 -2.25 -1.67
CA GLY A 295 -10.82 -2.96 -0.41
C GLY A 295 -12.01 -2.81 0.52
N ILE A 296 -12.95 -3.76 0.44
CA ILE A 296 -14.24 -3.70 1.15
C ILE A 296 -14.27 -4.67 2.34
N GLY A 297 -14.94 -4.29 3.43
CA GLY A 297 -15.35 -5.22 4.49
C GLY A 297 -16.54 -6.09 4.09
N PRO A 298 -17.09 -6.91 4.97
CA PRO A 298 -18.32 -7.67 4.72
C PRO A 298 -19.48 -6.78 4.28
N PHE A 299 -20.23 -7.22 3.26
CA PHE A 299 -21.30 -6.43 2.63
C PHE A 299 -22.46 -7.31 2.14
N GLN A 300 -23.61 -6.70 1.90
CA GLN A 300 -24.79 -7.35 1.34
C GLN A 300 -24.66 -7.44 -0.18
N VAL A 301 -24.77 -8.64 -0.75
CA VAL A 301 -24.54 -8.87 -2.19
C VAL A 301 -25.55 -8.12 -3.06
N GLU A 302 -26.81 -8.03 -2.64
CA GLU A 302 -27.91 -7.42 -3.40
C GLU A 302 -27.75 -5.91 -3.56
N THR A 303 -27.19 -5.24 -2.55
CA THR A 303 -27.10 -3.77 -2.50
C THR A 303 -25.69 -3.23 -2.59
N GLY A 304 -24.67 -4.06 -2.32
CA GLY A 304 -23.27 -3.65 -2.17
C GLY A 304 -23.01 -2.80 -0.93
N GLU A 305 -23.97 -2.68 0.01
CA GLU A 305 -23.80 -1.89 1.21
C GLU A 305 -23.11 -2.69 2.33
N PRO A 306 -22.23 -2.03 3.14
CA PRO A 306 -21.60 -2.68 4.27
C PRO A 306 -22.60 -3.28 5.27
N GLU A 307 -22.31 -4.46 5.81
CA GLU A 307 -23.17 -5.09 6.84
C GLU A 307 -23.27 -4.24 8.10
N LYS A 308 -22.22 -3.52 8.45
CA LYS A 308 -22.18 -2.64 9.62
C LYS A 308 -21.94 -1.21 9.17
N PRO A 309 -22.91 -0.31 9.38
CA PRO A 309 -22.71 1.10 9.08
C PRO A 309 -21.66 1.71 10.02
N LYS A 310 -20.92 2.70 9.52
CA LYS A 310 -19.95 3.47 10.29
C LYS A 310 -20.65 4.21 11.42
N LYS A 311 -20.30 3.92 12.66
CA LYS A 311 -20.98 4.49 13.85
C LYS A 311 -20.32 5.76 14.41
N LYS A 312 -19.01 5.92 14.22
CA LYS A 312 -18.21 7.03 14.75
C LYS A 312 -17.30 7.59 13.67
N ASP A 313 -16.86 8.84 13.82
CA ASP A 313 -15.80 9.41 12.99
C ASP A 313 -14.52 8.59 13.17
N SER A 314 -13.79 8.39 12.09
CA SER A 314 -12.43 7.82 12.12
C SER A 314 -11.40 8.92 12.37
N TYR A 315 -10.17 8.53 12.72
CA TYR A 315 -9.05 9.46 12.78
C TYR A 315 -8.86 10.18 11.42
N THR A 316 -9.00 9.46 10.33
CA THR A 316 -8.96 10.00 8.95
C THR A 316 -10.03 11.09 8.72
N ASP A 317 -11.27 10.91 9.23
CA ASP A 317 -12.32 11.93 9.10
C ASP A 317 -11.99 13.18 9.91
N VAL A 318 -11.47 13.00 11.14
CA VAL A 318 -11.04 14.11 11.99
C VAL A 318 -9.93 14.91 11.32
N PHE A 319 -8.89 14.22 10.78
CA PHE A 319 -7.81 14.85 10.04
C PHE A 319 -8.34 15.65 8.84
N GLY A 320 -9.16 15.03 7.97
CA GLY A 320 -9.70 15.68 6.78
C GLY A 320 -10.57 16.91 7.09
N LYS A 321 -11.32 16.86 8.21
CA LYS A 321 -12.10 18.02 8.70
C LYS A 321 -11.18 19.16 9.12
N VAL A 322 -10.17 18.88 9.95
CA VAL A 322 -9.23 19.90 10.44
C VAL A 322 -8.46 20.53 9.28
N MET A 323 -7.99 19.74 8.31
CA MET A 323 -7.33 20.24 7.10
C MET A 323 -8.20 21.24 6.33
N CYS A 324 -9.50 20.97 6.18
CA CYS A 324 -10.43 21.90 5.54
C CYS A 324 -10.67 23.17 6.36
N ASP A 325 -10.72 23.07 7.67
CA ASP A 325 -10.94 24.21 8.57
C ASP A 325 -9.71 25.14 8.60
N GLU A 326 -8.51 24.55 8.65
CA GLU A 326 -7.26 25.32 8.61
C GLU A 326 -6.98 25.93 7.24
N ALA A 327 -7.32 25.24 6.14
CA ALA A 327 -7.20 25.80 4.78
C ALA A 327 -8.09 27.01 4.53
N ALA A 328 -9.19 27.14 5.26
CA ALA A 328 -10.03 28.36 5.21
C ALA A 328 -9.38 29.59 5.83
N ARG A 329 -8.35 29.41 6.68
CA ARG A 329 -7.66 30.46 7.42
C ARG A 329 -6.23 30.68 6.95
N ASN A 330 -5.66 29.73 6.23
CA ASN A 330 -4.27 29.74 5.78
C ASN A 330 -4.20 29.41 4.29
N ASP A 331 -4.00 30.42 3.46
CA ASP A 331 -3.90 30.27 2.00
C ASP A 331 -2.59 29.62 1.56
N LYS A 332 -1.60 29.53 2.42
CA LYS A 332 -0.34 28.81 2.15
C LYS A 332 -0.46 27.30 2.36
N LEU A 333 -1.54 26.82 3.01
CA LEU A 333 -1.73 25.40 3.26
C LEU A 333 -2.02 24.65 1.97
N ALA A 334 -1.18 23.67 1.64
CA ALA A 334 -1.35 22.77 0.50
C ALA A 334 -1.42 21.31 0.97
N ALA A 335 -2.27 20.51 0.35
CA ALA A 335 -2.42 19.09 0.65
C ALA A 335 -1.91 18.24 -0.50
N ILE A 336 -1.11 17.22 -0.18
CA ILE A 336 -0.51 16.28 -1.12
C ILE A 336 -0.90 14.87 -0.73
N THR A 337 -1.17 14.01 -1.71
CA THR A 337 -1.36 12.58 -1.51
C THR A 337 -0.81 11.79 -2.70
N ALA A 338 -0.59 10.49 -2.51
CA ALA A 338 -0.11 9.57 -3.52
C ALA A 338 -1.22 8.55 -3.85
N ALA A 339 -2.18 8.92 -4.71
CA ALA A 339 -3.35 8.13 -5.14
C ALA A 339 -4.29 7.69 -3.99
N MET A 340 -4.28 8.40 -2.85
CA MET A 340 -5.00 8.00 -1.63
C MET A 340 -5.91 9.11 -1.09
N ALA A 341 -6.47 9.97 -1.93
CA ALA A 341 -7.26 11.12 -1.50
C ALA A 341 -8.42 10.75 -0.56
N ASP A 342 -9.18 9.72 -0.91
CA ASP A 342 -10.30 9.23 -0.09
C ASP A 342 -9.79 8.51 1.17
N GLY A 343 -8.81 7.64 1.02
CA GLY A 343 -8.22 6.86 2.10
C GLY A 343 -7.50 7.67 3.17
N THR A 344 -7.01 8.87 2.86
CA THR A 344 -6.37 9.81 3.80
C THR A 344 -7.27 10.96 4.24
N GLY A 345 -8.56 10.96 3.84
CA GLY A 345 -9.54 11.97 4.24
C GLY A 345 -9.46 13.30 3.48
N LEU A 346 -8.66 13.36 2.41
CA LEU A 346 -8.46 14.59 1.63
C LEU A 346 -9.47 14.80 0.51
N ALA A 347 -10.42 13.89 0.27
CA ALA A 347 -11.44 14.04 -0.76
C ALA A 347 -12.25 15.34 -0.62
N ARG A 348 -12.62 15.70 0.62
CA ARG A 348 -13.30 16.97 0.91
C ARG A 348 -12.43 18.19 0.63
N PHE A 349 -11.12 18.10 0.97
CA PHE A 349 -10.14 19.15 0.69
C PHE A 349 -9.99 19.35 -0.82
N ARG A 350 -9.81 18.25 -1.59
CA ARG A 350 -9.75 18.25 -3.07
C ARG A 350 -10.94 19.00 -3.68
N LYS A 351 -12.16 18.70 -3.22
CA LYS A 351 -13.38 19.34 -3.72
C LYS A 351 -13.45 20.83 -3.39
N LYS A 352 -13.00 21.24 -2.18
CA LYS A 352 -13.14 22.62 -1.68
C LYS A 352 -11.99 23.52 -2.10
N TYR A 353 -10.79 22.98 -2.23
CA TYR A 353 -9.55 23.70 -2.52
C TYR A 353 -8.73 23.06 -3.65
N PRO A 354 -9.29 22.87 -4.86
CA PRO A 354 -8.65 22.10 -5.94
C PRO A 354 -7.28 22.66 -6.35
N ASN A 355 -7.07 23.97 -6.29
CA ASN A 355 -5.79 24.62 -6.65
C ASN A 355 -4.68 24.45 -5.60
N ARG A 356 -4.99 23.89 -4.43
CA ARG A 356 -4.06 23.64 -3.34
C ARG A 356 -4.01 22.15 -2.96
N PHE A 357 -4.58 21.31 -3.82
CA PHE A 357 -4.58 19.87 -3.68
C PHE A 357 -3.78 19.24 -4.83
N PHE A 358 -2.87 18.33 -4.46
CA PHE A 358 -2.00 17.63 -5.40
C PHE A 358 -2.06 16.13 -5.16
N ASP A 359 -2.62 15.41 -6.13
CA ASP A 359 -2.48 13.95 -6.21
C ASP A 359 -1.37 13.64 -7.21
N VAL A 360 -0.32 13.00 -6.75
CA VAL A 360 0.87 12.73 -7.58
C VAL A 360 0.86 11.34 -8.21
N GLY A 361 -0.23 10.58 -8.06
CA GLY A 361 -0.27 9.16 -8.41
C GLY A 361 0.48 8.31 -7.37
N ILE A 362 0.77 7.05 -7.69
CA ILE A 362 1.51 6.17 -6.78
C ILE A 362 3.02 6.50 -6.87
N ALA A 363 3.42 7.61 -6.26
CA ALA A 363 4.77 8.17 -6.36
C ALA A 363 5.16 8.90 -5.06
N GLU A 364 5.35 8.14 -3.99
CA GLU A 364 5.60 8.68 -2.65
C GLU A 364 6.93 9.45 -2.58
N GLU A 365 7.97 8.99 -3.26
CA GLU A 365 9.27 9.66 -3.36
C GLU A 365 9.12 11.05 -3.98
N HIS A 366 8.40 11.12 -5.10
CA HIS A 366 8.08 12.40 -5.75
C HIS A 366 7.24 13.31 -4.84
N ALA A 367 6.26 12.75 -4.13
CA ALA A 367 5.41 13.51 -3.21
C ALA A 367 6.21 14.25 -2.15
N VAL A 368 7.21 13.59 -1.56
CA VAL A 368 8.05 14.19 -0.50
C VAL A 368 8.97 15.27 -1.06
N THR A 369 9.67 15.01 -2.17
CA THR A 369 10.51 16.04 -2.82
C THR A 369 9.67 17.22 -3.34
N PHE A 370 8.49 16.95 -3.87
CA PHE A 370 7.53 18.00 -4.28
C PHE A 370 7.06 18.84 -3.10
N ALA A 371 6.77 18.20 -1.95
CA ALA A 371 6.45 18.90 -0.71
C ALA A 371 7.62 19.78 -0.25
N ALA A 372 8.86 19.28 -0.32
CA ALA A 372 10.05 20.06 -0.01
C ALA A 372 10.16 21.32 -0.90
N GLY A 373 9.91 21.17 -2.21
CA GLY A 373 9.88 22.28 -3.15
C GLY A 373 8.81 23.33 -2.82
N LEU A 374 7.60 22.90 -2.46
CA LEU A 374 6.52 23.80 -2.01
C LEU A 374 6.90 24.54 -0.73
N ALA A 375 7.51 23.84 0.24
CA ALA A 375 7.96 24.45 1.50
C ALA A 375 9.07 25.48 1.26
N ALA A 376 10.07 25.16 0.44
CA ALA A 376 11.12 26.09 0.03
C ALA A 376 10.55 27.31 -0.73
N GLY A 377 9.45 27.13 -1.45
CA GLY A 377 8.68 28.20 -2.10
C GLY A 377 7.77 29.00 -1.17
N GLY A 378 7.81 28.75 0.16
CA GLY A 378 7.08 29.50 1.19
C GLY A 378 5.65 29.01 1.45
N MET A 379 5.27 27.83 0.95
CA MET A 379 4.00 27.18 1.27
C MET A 379 4.11 26.35 2.57
N LYS A 380 2.97 25.87 3.07
CA LYS A 380 2.86 24.91 4.18
C LYS A 380 2.27 23.60 3.65
N PRO A 381 3.10 22.71 3.08
CA PRO A 381 2.64 21.45 2.54
C PRO A 381 2.37 20.42 3.64
N VAL A 382 1.27 19.67 3.46
CA VAL A 382 0.93 18.50 4.25
C VAL A 382 0.85 17.30 3.31
N PHE A 383 1.74 16.35 3.49
CA PHE A 383 1.70 15.07 2.78
C PHE A 383 0.98 14.02 3.62
N ALA A 384 -0.19 13.58 3.14
CA ALA A 384 -1.00 12.55 3.78
C ALA A 384 -0.81 11.21 3.08
N VAL A 385 -0.35 10.21 3.83
CA VAL A 385 0.10 8.92 3.32
C VAL A 385 -0.08 7.82 4.36
N TYR A 386 -0.22 6.56 3.93
CA TYR A 386 -0.23 5.44 4.86
C TYR A 386 1.18 5.15 5.38
N SER A 387 1.28 4.78 6.66
CA SER A 387 2.54 4.52 7.34
C SER A 387 3.45 3.56 6.56
N SER A 388 2.92 2.42 6.11
CA SER A 388 3.68 1.42 5.35
C SER A 388 4.16 1.93 3.98
N PHE A 389 3.44 2.85 3.34
CA PHE A 389 3.82 3.41 2.04
C PHE A 389 4.81 4.56 2.16
N LEU A 390 4.82 5.29 3.27
CA LEU A 390 5.81 6.33 3.55
C LEU A 390 7.26 5.79 3.58
N GLN A 391 7.43 4.49 3.84
CA GLN A 391 8.75 3.83 3.79
C GLN A 391 9.50 4.08 2.48
N ARG A 392 8.79 4.20 1.34
CA ARG A 392 9.41 4.44 0.03
C ARG A 392 10.15 5.77 -0.05
N ALA A 393 9.69 6.77 0.69
CA ALA A 393 10.23 8.11 0.63
C ALA A 393 11.22 8.42 1.78
N TYR A 394 11.80 7.39 2.38
CA TYR A 394 12.72 7.54 3.51
C TYR A 394 13.94 8.40 3.17
N ASP A 395 14.57 8.18 2.01
CA ASP A 395 15.69 8.99 1.54
C ASP A 395 15.29 10.45 1.34
N GLN A 396 14.14 10.71 0.69
CA GLN A 396 13.66 12.07 0.43
C GLN A 396 13.29 12.82 1.70
N MET A 397 12.79 12.11 2.74
CA MET A 397 12.57 12.73 4.06
C MET A 397 13.88 13.16 4.70
N ILE A 398 14.94 12.37 4.60
CA ILE A 398 16.27 12.70 5.13
C ILE A 398 16.89 13.84 4.34
N HIS A 399 17.05 13.66 3.04
CA HIS A 399 17.85 14.51 2.16
C HIS A 399 17.12 15.79 1.77
N ASP A 400 15.88 15.67 1.26
CA ASP A 400 15.18 16.81 0.65
C ASP A 400 14.44 17.67 1.70
N VAL A 401 14.00 17.07 2.82
CA VAL A 401 13.22 17.77 3.83
C VAL A 401 14.02 18.06 5.08
N ALA A 402 14.51 17.03 5.80
CA ALA A 402 15.07 17.20 7.14
C ALA A 402 16.46 17.83 7.13
N LEU A 403 17.31 17.51 6.16
CA LEU A 403 18.62 18.15 6.00
C LEU A 403 18.50 19.67 5.85
N GLN A 404 17.48 20.12 5.13
CA GLN A 404 17.19 21.54 4.87
C GLN A 404 16.29 22.17 5.94
N ASN A 405 15.85 21.39 6.92
CA ASN A 405 14.90 21.79 7.98
C ASN A 405 13.63 22.45 7.44
N LEU A 406 13.06 21.93 6.34
CA LEU A 406 11.90 22.51 5.67
C LEU A 406 10.60 22.18 6.43
N PRO A 407 9.64 23.14 6.52
CA PRO A 407 8.38 22.97 7.24
C PRO A 407 7.38 22.11 6.46
N VAL A 408 7.66 20.82 6.35
CA VAL A 408 6.78 19.80 5.76
C VAL A 408 6.11 19.01 6.87
N MET A 409 4.80 18.93 6.85
CA MET A 409 4.04 18.07 7.76
C MET A 409 3.69 16.74 7.07
N PHE A 410 4.07 15.63 7.69
CA PHE A 410 3.70 14.28 7.30
C PHE A 410 2.50 13.81 8.14
N ALA A 411 1.34 13.65 7.53
CA ALA A 411 0.17 13.05 8.15
C ALA A 411 0.19 11.53 7.88
N VAL A 412 0.69 10.78 8.86
CA VAL A 412 0.97 9.34 8.74
C VAL A 412 -0.23 8.55 9.22
N ASP A 413 -1.13 8.24 8.30
CA ASP A 413 -2.34 7.45 8.56
C ASP A 413 -1.99 5.95 8.61
N ARG A 414 -2.80 5.15 9.30
CA ARG A 414 -2.65 3.70 9.46
C ARG A 414 -1.36 3.29 10.15
N ALA A 415 -0.94 4.08 11.15
CA ALA A 415 0.17 3.72 12.03
C ALA A 415 -0.24 2.60 12.98
N GLY A 416 0.69 1.71 13.31
CA GLY A 416 0.45 0.53 14.13
C GLY A 416 -0.15 -0.63 13.33
N LEU A 417 -0.84 -1.52 14.01
CA LEU A 417 -1.49 -2.69 13.40
C LEU A 417 -2.72 -2.26 12.61
N VAL A 418 -2.77 -2.63 11.33
CA VAL A 418 -3.92 -2.35 10.45
C VAL A 418 -4.76 -3.61 10.15
N GLY A 419 -4.23 -4.78 10.46
CA GLY A 419 -4.94 -6.02 10.52
C GLY A 419 -4.92 -6.85 9.23
N ASN A 420 -6.01 -6.84 8.49
CA ASN A 420 -6.34 -7.87 7.51
C ASN A 420 -5.41 -7.96 6.28
N ASP A 421 -4.61 -6.95 5.98
CA ASP A 421 -3.69 -6.93 4.84
C ASP A 421 -2.26 -7.40 5.20
N GLY A 422 -2.02 -7.63 6.49
CA GLY A 422 -0.83 -8.31 7.00
C GLY A 422 0.47 -7.55 6.86
N GLU A 423 1.55 -8.29 6.76
CA GLU A 423 2.95 -7.85 6.89
C GLU A 423 3.30 -6.69 5.95
N THR A 424 2.69 -6.66 4.78
CA THR A 424 2.96 -5.62 3.76
C THR A 424 2.28 -4.28 4.04
N HIS A 425 1.29 -4.25 4.95
CA HIS A 425 0.48 -3.06 5.22
C HIS A 425 0.50 -2.62 6.69
N GLN A 426 1.04 -3.43 7.61
CA GLN A 426 1.20 -3.02 9.01
C GLN A 426 2.08 -1.78 9.10
N GLY A 427 1.61 -0.75 9.81
CA GLY A 427 2.33 0.51 10.02
C GLY A 427 3.19 0.48 11.28
N ILE A 428 4.04 -0.53 11.41
CA ILE A 428 4.75 -0.87 12.65
C ILE A 428 6.23 -0.48 12.66
N PHE A 429 6.71 0.17 11.61
CA PHE A 429 8.11 0.56 11.45
C PHE A 429 8.33 2.07 11.47
N ASP A 430 7.25 2.87 11.43
CA ASP A 430 7.34 4.31 11.22
C ASP A 430 8.06 5.06 12.36
N LEU A 431 7.82 4.69 13.62
CA LEU A 431 8.57 5.29 14.73
C LEU A 431 10.07 5.03 14.60
N SER A 432 10.43 3.79 14.26
CA SER A 432 11.84 3.37 14.15
C SER A 432 12.59 4.15 13.07
N TYR A 433 12.07 4.20 11.83
CA TYR A 433 12.78 4.89 10.76
C TYR A 433 12.68 6.41 10.86
N LEU A 434 11.57 6.99 11.36
CA LEU A 434 11.45 8.42 11.57
C LEU A 434 12.37 8.93 12.71
N ASN A 435 12.55 8.13 13.76
CA ASN A 435 13.45 8.49 14.88
C ASN A 435 14.91 8.67 14.44
N SER A 436 15.35 7.92 13.42
CA SER A 436 16.71 8.04 12.89
C SER A 436 16.98 9.36 12.14
N ILE A 437 15.92 10.09 11.72
CA ILE A 437 16.04 11.31 10.90
C ILE A 437 16.32 12.52 11.79
N PRO A 438 17.49 13.22 11.67
CA PRO A 438 17.73 14.47 12.38
C PRO A 438 16.67 15.55 12.06
N ASN A 439 16.43 16.46 12.98
CA ASN A 439 15.44 17.55 12.88
C ASN A 439 13.97 17.12 12.79
N MET A 440 13.66 15.83 12.55
CA MET A 440 12.29 15.34 12.47
C MET A 440 11.62 15.39 13.86
N VAL A 441 10.49 16.06 13.96
CA VAL A 441 9.60 15.99 15.12
C VAL A 441 8.56 14.89 14.89
N ILE A 442 8.30 14.07 15.91
CA ILE A 442 7.35 12.94 15.80
C ILE A 442 6.33 13.04 16.92
N MET A 443 5.05 13.03 16.55
CA MET A 443 3.93 13.09 17.48
C MET A 443 2.93 11.97 17.24
N SER A 444 2.23 11.55 18.31
CA SER A 444 1.17 10.55 18.22
C SER A 444 0.01 10.90 19.15
N PRO A 445 -1.20 11.16 18.63
CA PRO A 445 -2.35 11.58 19.43
C PRO A 445 -3.03 10.39 20.13
N LYS A 446 -3.48 10.58 21.39
CA LYS A 446 -4.23 9.59 22.14
C LYS A 446 -5.71 9.50 21.74
N HIS A 447 -6.32 10.61 21.30
CA HIS A 447 -7.74 10.69 20.97
C HIS A 447 -8.02 11.74 19.89
N LYS A 448 -9.25 11.80 19.37
CA LYS A 448 -9.67 12.66 18.25
C LYS A 448 -9.39 14.15 18.44
N TRP A 449 -9.57 14.66 19.67
CA TRP A 449 -9.33 16.08 19.94
C TRP A 449 -7.85 16.42 19.93
N GLU A 450 -7.00 15.55 20.49
CA GLU A 450 -5.56 15.73 20.46
C GLU A 450 -5.01 15.65 19.03
N LEU A 451 -5.55 14.75 18.17
CA LEU A 451 -5.22 14.75 16.74
C LEU A 451 -5.50 16.11 16.11
N ALA A 452 -6.68 16.69 16.38
CA ALA A 452 -7.04 17.99 15.83
C ALA A 452 -6.07 19.09 16.29
N ASP A 453 -5.69 19.08 17.57
CA ASP A 453 -4.77 20.07 18.13
C ASP A 453 -3.33 19.85 17.61
N MET A 454 -2.87 18.59 17.44
CA MET A 454 -1.57 18.26 16.85
C MET A 454 -1.48 18.66 15.37
N VAL A 455 -2.54 18.49 14.59
CA VAL A 455 -2.57 18.93 13.18
C VAL A 455 -2.42 20.45 13.10
N ARG A 456 -3.12 21.21 13.95
CA ARG A 456 -2.95 22.68 14.02
C ARG A 456 -1.54 23.08 14.42
N PHE A 457 -1.00 22.41 15.42
CA PHE A 457 0.39 22.60 15.84
C PHE A 457 1.36 22.31 14.70
N GLY A 458 1.20 21.18 13.99
CA GLY A 458 2.08 20.77 12.89
C GLY A 458 2.05 21.74 11.71
N ILE A 459 0.88 22.29 11.35
CA ILE A 459 0.76 23.30 10.29
C ILE A 459 1.51 24.59 10.66
N SER A 460 1.57 24.95 11.94
CA SER A 460 2.27 26.15 12.42
C SER A 460 3.77 25.92 12.70
N TYR A 461 4.22 24.67 12.76
CA TYR A 461 5.61 24.35 13.07
C TYR A 461 6.56 24.70 11.92
N GLU A 462 7.74 25.24 12.25
CA GLU A 462 8.72 25.76 11.26
C GLU A 462 9.86 24.76 10.98
N GLY A 463 9.53 23.47 10.91
CA GLY A 463 10.47 22.39 10.61
C GLY A 463 9.72 21.11 10.19
N PRO A 464 10.44 20.02 9.88
CA PRO A 464 9.82 18.76 9.52
C PRO A 464 9.10 18.11 10.71
N ILE A 465 7.85 17.70 10.50
CA ILE A 465 7.04 17.10 11.56
C ILE A 465 6.16 15.96 11.03
N ALA A 466 6.15 14.84 11.74
CA ALA A 466 5.29 13.71 11.47
C ALA A 466 4.25 13.53 12.58
N ILE A 467 2.98 13.38 12.20
CA ILE A 467 1.88 13.06 13.11
C ILE A 467 1.33 11.71 12.69
N ARG A 468 1.52 10.69 13.52
CA ARG A 468 1.09 9.32 13.24
C ARG A 468 -0.19 8.96 13.99
N TYR A 469 -1.17 8.40 13.31
CA TYR A 469 -2.46 7.98 13.88
C TYR A 469 -2.97 6.69 13.25
N PRO A 470 -3.78 5.87 13.98
CA PRO A 470 -4.16 4.54 13.54
C PRO A 470 -5.32 4.57 12.53
N ARG A 471 -5.55 3.41 11.91
CA ARG A 471 -6.78 3.11 11.18
C ARG A 471 -7.95 2.89 12.15
N GLY A 472 -9.14 3.33 11.78
CA GLY A 472 -10.38 2.98 12.49
C GLY A 472 -11.05 4.12 13.21
N SER A 473 -11.97 3.78 14.11
CA SER A 473 -12.74 4.78 14.88
C SER A 473 -11.83 5.60 15.77
N ALA A 474 -12.02 6.90 15.76
CA ALA A 474 -11.26 7.77 16.63
C ALA A 474 -11.69 7.61 18.09
N CYS A 475 -10.71 7.43 18.98
CA CYS A 475 -10.93 7.37 20.42
C CYS A 475 -11.61 8.67 20.90
N ASP A 476 -12.67 8.53 21.69
CA ASP A 476 -13.45 9.64 22.23
C ASP A 476 -13.70 9.51 23.76
N VAL A 477 -12.85 8.73 24.44
CA VAL A 477 -12.87 8.61 25.90
C VAL A 477 -12.04 9.73 26.56
N CYS A 478 -12.34 10.03 27.81
CA CYS A 478 -11.66 10.99 28.66
C CYS A 478 -11.41 12.37 27.99
N PRO A 479 -12.49 13.07 27.56
CA PRO A 479 -12.35 14.36 26.87
C PRO A 479 -11.75 15.48 27.76
N GLU A 480 -11.72 15.27 29.05
CA GLU A 480 -11.13 16.17 30.05
C GLU A 480 -9.59 16.24 29.95
N PHE A 481 -8.94 15.17 29.49
CA PHE A 481 -7.49 15.16 29.28
C PHE A 481 -7.13 15.85 27.95
N ARG A 482 -7.14 17.16 27.98
CA ARG A 482 -6.86 18.00 26.81
C ARG A 482 -6.04 19.23 27.19
N SER A 483 -4.86 19.00 27.75
CA SER A 483 -3.92 20.10 28.00
C SER A 483 -3.35 20.64 26.67
N PRO A 484 -2.99 21.94 26.59
CA PRO A 484 -2.40 22.53 25.40
C PRO A 484 -1.17 21.75 24.92
N ILE A 485 -0.95 21.75 23.58
CA ILE A 485 0.25 21.15 23.00
C ILE A 485 1.42 22.11 23.19
N GLU A 486 2.42 21.69 23.97
CA GLU A 486 3.68 22.39 24.14
C GLU A 486 4.80 21.55 23.52
N TYR A 487 5.71 22.19 22.78
CA TYR A 487 6.79 21.49 22.07
C TYR A 487 7.65 20.63 23.02
N GLY A 488 7.76 19.35 22.67
CA GLY A 488 8.57 18.37 23.42
C GLY A 488 8.05 18.05 24.81
N LYS A 489 6.75 18.29 25.10
CA LYS A 489 6.14 18.00 26.40
C LYS A 489 5.17 16.85 26.36
N SER A 490 5.36 15.93 27.29
CA SER A 490 4.42 14.87 27.64
C SER A 490 3.24 15.41 28.47
N GLU A 491 2.19 14.63 28.61
CA GLU A 491 1.03 14.95 29.46
C GLU A 491 0.86 13.91 30.55
N ILE A 492 0.85 14.33 31.81
CA ILE A 492 0.53 13.46 32.94
C ILE A 492 -0.99 13.39 33.07
N LEU A 493 -1.56 12.20 32.95
CA LEU A 493 -2.99 11.96 33.14
C LEU A 493 -3.29 11.60 34.60
N TYR A 494 -2.49 10.73 35.17
CA TYR A 494 -2.56 10.33 36.59
C TYR A 494 -1.15 10.33 37.17
N GLU A 495 -1.01 10.89 38.36
CA GLU A 495 0.29 10.96 39.06
C GLU A 495 0.19 10.21 40.39
N GLU A 496 0.89 9.09 40.46
CA GLU A 496 0.96 8.19 41.62
C GLU A 496 2.43 7.81 41.90
N SER A 497 2.68 6.70 42.60
CA SER A 497 4.01 6.17 42.87
C SER A 497 4.22 4.82 42.15
N ASP A 498 5.23 4.09 42.56
CA ASP A 498 5.60 2.74 42.15
C ASP A 498 5.89 2.54 40.67
N ILE A 499 4.89 2.54 39.82
CA ILE A 499 4.98 2.27 38.39
C ILE A 499 4.61 3.50 37.57
N ALA A 500 5.45 3.87 36.58
CA ALA A 500 5.10 4.87 35.59
C ALA A 500 4.83 4.21 34.24
N ILE A 501 3.60 4.30 33.73
CA ILE A 501 3.23 3.84 32.41
C ILE A 501 3.27 5.01 31.44
N ILE A 502 4.15 4.94 30.42
CA ILE A 502 4.27 5.93 29.35
C ILE A 502 3.75 5.27 28.05
N PHE A 503 2.62 5.70 27.55
CA PHE A 503 2.05 5.16 26.33
C PHE A 503 2.19 6.09 25.14
N VAL A 504 2.20 5.50 23.94
CA VAL A 504 2.29 6.20 22.66
C VAL A 504 0.93 6.20 21.97
N GLY A 505 0.35 7.38 21.83
CA GLY A 505 -0.80 7.65 20.98
C GLY A 505 -2.01 6.77 21.26
N HIS A 506 -2.44 6.04 20.25
CA HIS A 506 -3.67 5.24 20.28
C HIS A 506 -3.66 4.05 21.25
N MET A 507 -2.51 3.71 21.85
CA MET A 507 -2.45 2.74 22.94
C MET A 507 -3.07 3.27 24.25
N PHE A 508 -3.71 4.43 24.21
CA PHE A 508 -4.33 5.09 25.36
C PHE A 508 -5.40 4.25 26.06
N GLU A 509 -6.35 3.70 25.30
CA GLU A 509 -7.46 2.93 25.88
C GLU A 509 -6.94 1.64 26.56
N GLU A 510 -5.98 0.98 25.95
CA GLU A 510 -5.32 -0.20 26.51
C GLU A 510 -4.51 0.15 27.76
N ALA A 511 -3.70 1.21 27.69
CA ALA A 511 -2.88 1.67 28.82
C ALA A 511 -3.74 2.10 30.02
N LEU A 512 -4.90 2.73 29.77
CA LEU A 512 -5.85 3.09 30.82
C LEU A 512 -6.40 1.85 31.53
N LYS A 513 -6.82 0.82 30.79
CA LYS A 513 -7.30 -0.46 31.34
C LYS A 513 -6.19 -1.20 32.11
N VAL A 514 -4.98 -1.24 31.57
CA VAL A 514 -3.81 -1.84 32.25
C VAL A 514 -3.59 -1.15 33.61
N ARG A 515 -3.67 0.19 33.65
CA ARG A 515 -3.56 0.93 34.90
C ARG A 515 -4.69 0.54 35.89
N GLU A 516 -5.92 0.44 35.42
CA GLU A 516 -7.07 0.03 36.25
C GLU A 516 -6.86 -1.39 36.83
N ASP A 517 -6.47 -2.35 36.01
CA ASP A 517 -6.17 -3.72 36.43
C ASP A 517 -5.02 -3.78 37.46
N LEU A 518 -3.97 -2.99 37.28
CA LEU A 518 -2.85 -2.90 38.22
C LEU A 518 -3.30 -2.29 39.56
N LYS A 519 -4.19 -1.28 39.54
CA LYS A 519 -4.76 -0.70 40.77
C LYS A 519 -5.61 -1.69 41.54
N GLU A 520 -6.42 -2.50 40.86
CA GLU A 520 -7.19 -3.57 41.49
C GLU A 520 -6.28 -4.61 42.17
N LYS A 521 -5.05 -4.77 41.68
CA LYS A 521 -4.01 -5.63 42.28
C LYS A 521 -3.17 -4.94 43.38
N GLY A 522 -3.47 -3.67 43.67
CA GLY A 522 -2.84 -2.92 44.75
C GLY A 522 -1.56 -2.15 44.36
N TYR A 523 -1.29 -1.97 43.06
CA TYR A 523 -0.16 -1.16 42.58
C TYR A 523 -0.58 0.27 42.27
N ASP A 524 0.18 1.25 42.75
CA ASP A 524 0.00 2.66 42.39
C ASP A 524 0.70 2.96 41.05
N CYS A 525 -0.08 3.43 40.05
CA CYS A 525 0.41 3.59 38.71
C CYS A 525 0.15 5.01 38.16
N SER A 526 1.21 5.73 37.87
CA SER A 526 1.14 6.94 37.05
C SER A 526 0.85 6.57 35.59
N LEU A 527 0.06 7.41 34.89
CA LEU A 527 -0.20 7.25 33.46
C LEU A 527 0.18 8.52 32.72
N ILE A 528 1.07 8.37 31.74
CA ILE A 528 1.68 9.46 31.01
C ILE A 528 1.49 9.27 29.51
N ASN A 529 0.93 10.26 28.83
CA ASN A 529 0.87 10.34 27.39
C ASN A 529 2.18 10.93 26.86
N ALA A 530 2.93 10.15 26.08
CA ALA A 530 4.20 10.60 25.53
C ALA A 530 4.05 11.83 24.64
N ARG A 531 2.96 11.95 23.86
CA ARG A 531 2.68 12.98 22.86
C ARG A 531 3.76 13.13 21.81
N PHE A 532 4.99 13.50 22.24
CA PHE A 532 6.18 13.59 21.41
C PHE A 532 7.02 12.34 21.60
N ILE A 533 7.26 11.65 20.52
CA ILE A 533 8.21 10.54 20.46
C ILE A 533 9.61 11.11 20.26
N LYS A 534 9.70 12.19 19.49
CA LYS A 534 10.90 12.98 19.25
C LYS A 534 10.53 14.47 19.16
N PRO A 535 11.14 15.34 19.98
CA PRO A 535 12.11 15.02 21.04
C PRO A 535 11.46 14.34 22.24
N LEU A 536 12.24 13.57 23.00
CA LEU A 536 11.81 13.04 24.30
C LEU A 536 11.65 14.17 25.33
N ASP A 537 10.63 14.06 26.20
CA ASP A 537 10.51 14.94 27.36
C ASP A 537 11.48 14.50 28.48
N ALA A 538 12.74 14.89 28.33
CA ALA A 538 13.81 14.59 29.30
C ALA A 538 13.46 15.00 30.72
N LYS A 539 12.84 16.17 30.90
CA LYS A 539 12.46 16.68 32.24
C LYS A 539 11.39 15.81 32.89
N MET A 540 10.46 15.27 32.08
CA MET A 540 9.48 14.33 32.57
C MET A 540 10.14 13.02 32.99
N LEU A 541 11.01 12.45 32.16
CA LEU A 541 11.75 11.23 32.49
C LEU A 541 12.57 11.41 33.79
N ASP A 542 13.32 12.49 33.95
CA ASP A 542 14.07 12.81 35.18
C ASP A 542 13.18 12.94 36.43
N ARG A 543 11.93 13.43 36.26
CA ARG A 543 10.94 13.49 37.34
C ARG A 543 10.44 12.09 37.73
N LEU A 544 10.17 11.25 36.75
CA LEU A 544 9.67 9.90 36.99
C LEU A 544 10.69 9.03 37.71
N THR A 545 11.98 9.14 37.40
CA THR A 545 13.04 8.35 38.06
C THR A 545 13.20 8.63 39.56
N LYS A 546 12.72 9.79 40.04
CA LYS A 546 12.78 10.17 41.46
C LYS A 546 11.63 9.57 42.29
N LYS A 547 10.60 9.07 41.64
CA LYS A 547 9.34 8.70 42.30
C LYS A 547 8.93 7.26 42.03
N HIS A 548 9.38 6.67 40.91
CA HIS A 548 8.97 5.36 40.45
C HIS A 548 10.17 4.41 40.44
N GLN A 549 9.88 3.13 40.72
CA GLN A 549 10.86 2.02 40.66
C GLN A 549 10.89 1.37 39.29
N LEU A 550 9.73 1.37 38.59
CA LEU A 550 9.56 0.79 37.25
C LEU A 550 8.97 1.84 36.29
N ILE A 551 9.61 2.01 35.15
CA ILE A 551 9.06 2.75 34.01
C ILE A 551 8.68 1.73 32.93
N VAL A 552 7.42 1.76 32.51
CA VAL A 552 6.87 0.91 31.45
C VAL A 552 6.56 1.78 30.25
N THR A 553 7.07 1.42 29.06
CA THR A 553 6.65 2.05 27.81
C THR A 553 5.73 1.14 27.03
N ILE A 554 4.65 1.70 26.46
CA ILE A 554 3.67 0.96 25.64
C ILE A 554 3.58 1.61 24.26
N GLU A 555 3.93 0.85 23.23
CA GLU A 555 3.90 1.32 21.84
C GLU A 555 3.48 0.23 20.85
N GLU A 556 2.72 0.59 19.83
CA GLU A 556 2.39 -0.29 18.71
C GLU A 556 3.34 0.00 17.53
N ASN A 557 4.59 -0.38 17.75
CA ASN A 557 5.72 -0.33 16.83
C ASN A 557 6.66 -1.50 17.16
N VAL A 558 7.48 -1.93 16.21
CA VAL A 558 8.54 -2.90 16.52
C VAL A 558 9.46 -2.33 17.59
N LYS A 559 9.96 -3.19 18.47
CA LYS A 559 10.82 -2.78 19.59
C LYS A 559 12.08 -2.08 19.10
N SER A 560 12.70 -2.60 18.05
CA SER A 560 13.95 -2.11 17.49
C SER A 560 13.82 -0.67 16.96
N GLY A 561 14.56 0.27 17.51
CA GLY A 561 14.51 1.70 17.18
C GLY A 561 13.22 2.41 17.62
N GLY A 562 12.36 1.76 18.42
CA GLY A 562 11.10 2.32 18.90
C GLY A 562 11.28 3.32 20.05
N PHE A 563 10.14 3.83 20.54
CA PHE A 563 10.11 4.82 21.63
C PHE A 563 10.72 4.28 22.92
N GLY A 564 10.41 3.04 23.30
CA GLY A 564 10.90 2.43 24.53
C GLY A 564 12.43 2.28 24.57
N GLU A 565 13.06 1.95 23.44
CA GLU A 565 14.52 1.88 23.34
C GLU A 565 15.16 3.27 23.54
N HIS A 566 14.58 4.32 22.97
CA HIS A 566 15.08 5.69 23.15
C HIS A 566 14.90 6.18 24.59
N VAL A 567 13.80 5.84 25.25
CA VAL A 567 13.60 6.11 26.68
C VAL A 567 14.65 5.37 27.51
N SER A 568 14.90 4.10 27.22
CA SER A 568 15.91 3.28 27.92
C SER A 568 17.32 3.83 27.74
N GLU A 569 17.68 4.22 26.51
CA GLU A 569 18.97 4.85 26.22
C GLU A 569 19.16 6.13 27.02
N TYR A 570 18.13 7.02 27.01
CA TYR A 570 18.19 8.27 27.77
C TYR A 570 18.42 8.02 29.27
N LEU A 571 17.63 7.10 29.86
CA LEU A 571 17.73 6.81 31.31
C LEU A 571 19.06 6.17 31.67
N MET A 572 19.59 5.29 30.87
CA MET A 572 20.90 4.67 31.07
C MET A 572 22.01 5.74 30.99
N ARG A 573 21.96 6.65 30.03
CA ARG A 573 22.94 7.75 29.87
C ARG A 573 22.86 8.78 31.01
N SER A 574 21.69 9.02 31.58
CA SER A 574 21.52 9.91 32.74
C SER A 574 21.97 9.30 34.05
N GLY A 575 22.33 8.01 34.08
CA GLY A 575 22.70 7.26 35.28
C GLY A 575 21.51 7.01 36.22
N ALA A 576 20.30 6.98 35.71
CA ALA A 576 19.10 6.75 36.50
C ALA A 576 19.07 5.31 37.04
N ASP A 577 18.80 5.17 38.34
CA ASP A 577 18.60 3.88 39.01
C ASP A 577 17.09 3.52 38.98
N VAL A 578 16.61 3.13 37.83
CA VAL A 578 15.22 2.73 37.61
C VAL A 578 15.16 1.60 36.59
N ARG A 579 14.30 0.63 36.81
CA ARG A 579 14.06 -0.42 35.80
C ARG A 579 13.16 0.09 34.69
N VAL A 580 13.43 -0.39 33.47
CA VAL A 580 12.62 -0.06 32.28
C VAL A 580 12.08 -1.36 31.67
N GLN A 581 10.78 -1.38 31.43
CA GLN A 581 10.12 -2.44 30.67
C GLN A 581 9.52 -1.88 29.39
N ILE A 582 9.89 -2.47 28.27
CA ILE A 582 9.38 -2.08 26.95
C ILE A 582 8.30 -3.06 26.53
N LEU A 583 7.07 -2.61 26.37
CA LEU A 583 5.95 -3.34 25.78
C LEU A 583 5.75 -2.78 24.36
N ALA A 584 6.24 -3.56 23.39
CA ALA A 584 6.28 -3.21 21.97
C ALA A 584 6.08 -4.48 21.14
N LEU A 585 5.83 -4.32 19.85
CA LEU A 585 5.77 -5.44 18.93
C LEU A 585 7.15 -6.13 18.82
N PRO A 586 7.18 -7.46 18.61
CA PRO A 586 8.44 -8.20 18.45
C PRO A 586 9.22 -7.70 17.23
N ASP A 587 10.51 -8.00 17.17
CA ASP A 587 11.36 -7.77 16.00
C ASP A 587 11.07 -8.85 14.94
N ASP A 588 9.85 -8.83 14.42
CA ASP A 588 9.34 -9.78 13.42
C ASP A 588 8.22 -9.14 12.59
N TYR A 589 7.85 -9.79 11.48
CA TYR A 589 6.70 -9.40 10.68
C TYR A 589 5.40 -9.92 11.28
N VAL A 590 4.46 -9.02 11.55
CA VAL A 590 3.13 -9.40 12.08
C VAL A 590 2.20 -9.78 10.93
N GLU A 591 1.69 -11.00 10.96
CA GLU A 591 0.79 -11.56 9.95
C GLU A 591 -0.55 -10.80 9.86
N HIS A 592 -1.38 -11.21 8.89
CA HIS A 592 -2.74 -10.67 8.73
C HIS A 592 -3.71 -11.25 9.76
N GLY A 593 -4.69 -10.45 10.16
CA GLY A 593 -5.71 -10.87 11.13
C GLY A 593 -6.51 -9.70 11.68
N ASN A 594 -7.44 -9.99 12.59
CA ASN A 594 -8.11 -8.95 13.38
C ASN A 594 -7.10 -8.33 14.36
N VAL A 595 -7.13 -7.01 14.53
CA VAL A 595 -6.16 -6.27 15.38
C VAL A 595 -6.15 -6.77 16.81
N ASP A 596 -7.32 -7.08 17.41
CA ASP A 596 -7.39 -7.59 18.78
C ASP A 596 -6.71 -8.96 18.93
N VAL A 597 -6.86 -9.82 17.91
CA VAL A 597 -6.16 -11.12 17.86
C VAL A 597 -4.65 -10.90 17.73
N LEU A 598 -4.23 -9.99 16.85
CA LEU A 598 -2.80 -9.70 16.65
C LEU A 598 -2.16 -9.09 17.91
N ARG A 599 -2.86 -8.22 18.64
CA ARG A 599 -2.39 -7.71 19.93
C ARG A 599 -2.20 -8.82 20.95
N LYS A 600 -3.14 -9.77 21.01
CA LYS A 600 -3.03 -10.92 21.91
C LYS A 600 -1.83 -11.81 21.55
N GLU A 601 -1.67 -12.13 20.27
CA GLU A 601 -0.53 -12.93 19.78
C GLU A 601 0.83 -12.25 20.00
N THR A 602 0.87 -10.92 20.00
CA THR A 602 2.09 -10.13 20.23
C THR A 602 2.28 -9.69 21.68
N GLY A 603 1.35 -10.04 22.58
CA GLY A 603 1.42 -9.69 24.00
C GLY A 603 1.15 -8.23 24.33
N LEU A 604 0.46 -7.50 23.44
CA LEU A 604 0.04 -6.10 23.61
C LEU A 604 -1.45 -5.94 23.94
N ASP A 605 -2.16 -7.02 24.24
CA ASP A 605 -3.48 -6.95 24.88
C ASP A 605 -3.38 -6.62 26.37
N VAL A 606 -4.46 -6.14 26.96
CA VAL A 606 -4.49 -5.66 28.35
C VAL A 606 -4.08 -6.72 29.35
N GLU A 607 -4.56 -7.97 29.22
CA GLU A 607 -4.27 -9.07 30.12
C GLU A 607 -2.77 -9.44 30.08
N SER A 608 -2.23 -9.58 28.88
CA SER A 608 -0.81 -9.90 28.66
C SER A 608 0.10 -8.80 29.19
N MET A 609 -0.20 -7.53 28.91
CA MET A 609 0.58 -6.39 29.40
C MET A 609 0.55 -6.31 30.92
N THR A 610 -0.64 -6.41 31.54
CA THR A 610 -0.77 -6.42 33.01
C THR A 610 0.06 -7.52 33.64
N ALA A 611 -0.04 -8.75 33.12
CA ALA A 611 0.72 -9.90 33.64
C ALA A 611 2.24 -9.68 33.53
N GLN A 612 2.71 -9.15 32.40
CA GLN A 612 4.13 -8.85 32.19
C GLN A 612 4.64 -7.79 33.18
N ILE A 613 3.86 -6.74 33.45
CA ILE A 613 4.21 -5.68 34.39
C ILE A 613 4.27 -6.21 35.83
N CYS A 614 3.24 -6.96 36.27
CA CYS A 614 3.25 -7.59 37.61
C CYS A 614 4.49 -8.46 37.79
N LYS A 615 4.75 -9.35 36.85
CA LYS A 615 5.93 -10.25 36.89
C LYS A 615 7.24 -9.47 36.99
N MET A 616 7.38 -8.38 36.23
CA MET A 616 8.59 -7.55 36.29
C MET A 616 8.73 -6.88 37.64
N TYR A 617 7.66 -6.29 38.17
CA TYR A 617 7.66 -5.59 39.46
C TYR A 617 7.94 -6.53 40.64
N GLU A 618 7.36 -7.75 40.65
CA GLU A 618 7.59 -8.76 41.69
C GLU A 618 9.01 -9.32 41.71
N THR A 619 9.77 -9.17 40.62
CA THR A 619 11.17 -9.65 40.53
C THR A 619 12.20 -8.55 40.87
N MET A 620 11.74 -7.37 41.26
CA MET A 620 12.58 -6.25 41.69
C MET A 620 12.93 -6.33 43.16
#